data_a0578fad911304ccfb3d26ae9fd06305
#
_entry.id   a0578fad911304ccfb3d26ae9fd06305
#
_cell.length_a   1.000
_cell.length_b   1.000
_cell.length_c   1.000
_cell.angle_alpha   90.00
_cell.angle_beta   90.00
_cell.angle_gamma   90.00
#
_symmetry.space_group_name_H-M   'P 1'
#
loop_
_entity.id
_entity.type
_entity.pdbx_description
1 polymer ?
#
loop_
_entity_poly.entity_id
_entity_poly.type
_entity_poly.pdbx_seq_one_letter_code
_entity_poly.pdbx_strand_id
1 'polypeptide(L)'
;MSLKQFASGCVMFGLILTTGSVAFSQEKRDFEIKEIRQSPVDSPTYGAASDLGGRPATLWRKWLKIEVAFDSKPEWADDVQIKYYVLLTDQGESKYFSGEITHINVAKGQHYSAMFMQPNSLKRYSNGQLAVVTARLFYKGAVVSQRTESQGKPVPANWWEKYTPIVGCLLPPQETPWAPVASERFEAVKPNPR
;
A
#
# COMPACT_ATOMS: atom_id res chain seq x y z
N MET A 1 -25.94 80.43 -32.84
CA MET A 1 -24.76 79.56 -32.59
C MET A 1 -25.15 78.63 -31.49
N SER A 2 -25.40 77.38 -31.83
CA SER A 2 -25.96 76.39 -30.93
C SER A 2 -24.90 75.27 -30.60
N LEU A 3 -24.59 75.14 -29.35
CA LEU A 3 -23.68 74.12 -28.85
C LEU A 3 -24.49 72.86 -28.40
N LYS A 4 -24.37 71.80 -29.12
CA LYS A 4 -24.99 70.51 -28.75
C LYS A 4 -24.02 69.74 -27.83
N GLN A 5 -24.48 69.51 -26.61
CA GLN A 5 -23.82 68.60 -25.67
C GLN A 5 -24.14 67.14 -26.03
N PHE A 6 -23.12 66.36 -26.25
CA PHE A 6 -23.22 64.89 -26.31
C PHE A 6 -22.98 64.31 -24.91
N ALA A 7 -24.00 63.69 -24.33
CA ALA A 7 -23.86 62.86 -23.11
C ALA A 7 -23.41 61.51 -23.52
N SER A 8 -22.21 61.13 -23.04
CA SER A 8 -21.65 59.78 -23.17
C SER A 8 -22.07 58.93 -21.94
N GLY A 9 -22.97 57.99 -22.17
CA GLY A 9 -23.38 57.03 -21.16
C GLY A 9 -22.36 55.89 -21.01
N CYS A 10 -21.70 55.84 -19.88
CA CYS A 10 -20.79 54.75 -19.52
C CYS A 10 -21.60 53.61 -18.91
N VAL A 11 -21.82 52.54 -19.67
CA VAL A 11 -22.41 51.27 -19.17
C VAL A 11 -21.34 50.46 -18.51
N MET A 12 -21.33 50.46 -17.17
CA MET A 12 -20.49 49.52 -16.40
C MET A 12 -21.10 48.12 -16.45
N PHE A 13 -20.43 47.25 -17.17
CA PHE A 13 -20.72 45.81 -17.16
C PHE A 13 -20.04 45.18 -15.91
N GLY A 14 -20.83 44.96 -14.86
CA GLY A 14 -20.37 44.28 -13.65
C GLY A 14 -20.15 42.79 -13.92
N LEU A 15 -18.89 42.40 -14.00
CA LEU A 15 -18.48 41.00 -14.08
C LEU A 15 -18.64 40.34 -12.70
N ILE A 16 -19.73 39.60 -12.47
CA ILE A 16 -19.95 38.83 -11.27
C ILE A 16 -19.08 37.56 -11.39
N LEU A 17 -17.91 37.58 -10.78
CA LEU A 17 -17.08 36.41 -10.55
C LEU A 17 -17.73 35.55 -9.45
N THR A 18 -18.53 34.56 -9.84
CA THR A 18 -18.97 33.50 -8.94
C THR A 18 -17.79 32.58 -8.65
N THR A 19 -17.11 32.84 -7.57
CA THR A 19 -16.15 31.87 -7.00
C THR A 19 -16.92 30.66 -6.50
N GLY A 20 -17.07 29.64 -7.36
CA GLY A 20 -17.57 28.35 -6.97
C GLY A 20 -16.61 27.72 -5.98
N SER A 21 -16.90 27.82 -4.71
CA SER A 21 -16.24 27.02 -3.68
C SER A 21 -16.53 25.56 -3.98
N VAL A 22 -15.55 24.83 -4.52
CA VAL A 22 -15.60 23.37 -4.60
C VAL A 22 -15.52 22.90 -3.17
N ALA A 23 -16.69 22.70 -2.55
CA ALA A 23 -16.79 21.98 -1.29
C ALA A 23 -16.28 20.57 -1.57
N PHE A 24 -15.03 20.28 -1.17
CA PHE A 24 -14.57 18.90 -1.03
C PHE A 24 -15.46 18.29 0.05
N SER A 25 -16.53 17.64 -0.39
CA SER A 25 -17.29 16.74 0.46
C SER A 25 -16.28 15.74 1.01
N GLN A 26 -16.09 15.74 2.30
CA GLN A 26 -15.37 14.71 3.03
C GLN A 26 -16.25 13.47 2.96
N GLU A 27 -16.28 12.82 1.79
CA GLU A 27 -16.89 11.52 1.64
C GLU A 27 -16.30 10.62 2.72
N LYS A 28 -17.16 10.15 3.60
CA LYS A 28 -16.84 9.27 4.71
C LYS A 28 -16.18 8.03 4.11
N ARG A 29 -14.83 8.04 4.03
CA ARG A 29 -14.05 6.98 3.37
C ARG A 29 -14.47 5.64 3.96
N ASP A 30 -14.90 4.73 3.11
CA ASP A 30 -15.32 3.39 3.51
C ASP A 30 -14.16 2.55 4.03
N PHE A 31 -12.94 2.87 3.57
CA PHE A 31 -11.71 2.21 3.97
C PHE A 31 -10.63 3.22 4.30
N GLU A 32 -9.80 2.90 5.31
CA GLU A 32 -8.68 3.75 5.72
C GLU A 32 -7.50 2.89 6.16
N ILE A 33 -6.33 3.10 5.54
CA ILE A 33 -5.07 2.51 6.02
C ILE A 33 -4.62 3.27 7.27
N LYS A 34 -4.57 2.58 8.40
CA LYS A 34 -4.18 3.16 9.69
C LYS A 34 -2.67 3.16 9.90
N GLU A 35 -2.01 2.08 9.52
CA GLU A 35 -0.61 1.89 9.82
C GLU A 35 0.05 0.96 8.82
N ILE A 36 1.35 1.19 8.59
CA ILE A 36 2.24 0.26 7.90
C ILE A 36 3.35 -0.09 8.89
N ARG A 37 3.47 -1.36 9.24
CA ARG A 37 4.53 -1.89 10.10
C ARG A 37 5.48 -2.75 9.29
N GLN A 38 6.75 -2.65 9.61
CA GLN A 38 7.81 -3.44 8.99
C GLN A 38 8.64 -4.09 10.09
N SER A 39 8.84 -5.39 9.98
CA SER A 39 9.59 -6.13 11.00
C SER A 39 10.34 -7.31 10.38
N PRO A 40 11.59 -7.55 10.83
CA PRO A 40 12.24 -8.82 10.58
C PRO A 40 11.52 -9.91 11.38
N VAL A 41 11.25 -11.05 10.73
CA VAL A 41 10.61 -12.21 11.36
C VAL A 41 11.39 -13.47 10.99
N ASP A 42 11.54 -14.36 11.97
CA ASP A 42 12.18 -15.65 11.73
C ASP A 42 11.19 -16.63 11.12
N SER A 43 11.66 -17.54 10.27
CA SER A 43 10.81 -18.62 9.76
C SER A 43 10.22 -19.44 10.91
N PRO A 44 8.92 -19.76 10.89
CA PRO A 44 8.32 -20.60 11.92
C PRO A 44 8.94 -22.01 11.87
N THR A 45 9.11 -22.62 13.03
CA THR A 45 9.51 -24.03 13.15
C THR A 45 8.28 -24.89 13.38
N TYR A 46 8.02 -25.79 12.46
CA TYR A 46 7.01 -26.83 12.63
C TYR A 46 7.67 -28.11 13.09
N GLY A 47 7.13 -28.76 14.12
CA GLY A 47 7.73 -29.93 14.79
C GLY A 47 8.09 -31.13 13.89
N ALA A 48 7.40 -31.23 12.73
CA ALA A 48 7.67 -32.31 11.76
C ALA A 48 8.98 -32.11 10.94
N ALA A 49 9.67 -30.99 11.07
CA ALA A 49 10.93 -30.76 10.34
C ALA A 49 12.07 -31.66 10.86
N SER A 50 11.97 -32.20 12.08
CA SER A 50 12.92 -33.15 12.64
C SER A 50 12.84 -34.52 11.98
N ASP A 51 11.66 -34.92 11.48
CA ASP A 51 11.43 -36.26 10.93
C ASP A 51 11.83 -36.39 9.45
N LEU A 52 12.06 -35.29 8.79
CA LEU A 52 12.53 -35.29 7.41
C LEU A 52 14.05 -35.47 7.25
N GLY A 53 14.75 -35.88 8.31
CA GLY A 53 16.20 -36.08 8.32
C GLY A 53 16.98 -34.81 7.97
N GLY A 54 16.32 -33.70 8.07
CA GLY A 54 16.88 -32.40 7.76
C GLY A 54 17.90 -32.00 8.81
N ARG A 55 19.04 -31.49 8.39
CA ARG A 55 19.92 -30.69 9.24
C ARG A 55 19.07 -29.78 10.09
N PRO A 56 19.34 -29.69 11.42
CA PRO A 56 18.63 -28.69 12.23
C PRO A 56 18.66 -27.40 11.48
N ALA A 57 17.50 -26.75 11.37
CA ALA A 57 17.35 -25.50 10.61
C ALA A 57 18.12 -24.38 11.33
N THR A 58 19.43 -24.52 11.42
CA THR A 58 20.38 -23.52 11.92
C THR A 58 20.50 -22.32 10.98
N LEU A 59 19.78 -22.37 9.87
CA LEU A 59 19.65 -21.24 8.98
C LEU A 59 18.32 -20.52 9.25
N TRP A 60 18.20 -19.95 10.44
CA TRP A 60 17.20 -18.94 10.73
C TRP A 60 17.38 -17.82 9.71
N ARG A 61 16.52 -17.84 8.70
CA ARG A 61 16.53 -16.81 7.68
C ARG A 61 15.50 -15.78 8.09
N LYS A 62 15.95 -14.58 8.36
CA LYS A 62 15.06 -13.46 8.66
C LYS A 62 14.36 -13.01 7.38
N TRP A 63 13.05 -13.07 7.40
CA TRP A 63 12.18 -12.49 6.40
C TRP A 63 11.89 -11.04 6.77
N LEU A 64 11.58 -10.20 5.81
CA LEU A 64 10.97 -8.90 6.06
C LEU A 64 9.46 -9.05 5.92
N LYS A 65 8.73 -8.84 7.02
CA LYS A 65 7.28 -8.73 7.02
C LYS A 65 6.89 -7.27 6.89
N ILE A 66 6.01 -6.95 5.95
CA ILE A 66 5.38 -5.65 5.77
C ILE A 66 3.89 -5.86 6.01
N GLU A 67 3.39 -5.34 7.13
CA GLU A 67 2.00 -5.49 7.57
C GLU A 67 1.29 -4.15 7.46
N VAL A 68 0.09 -4.16 6.91
CA VAL A 68 -0.80 -3.01 6.76
C VAL A 68 -2.01 -3.26 7.63
N ALA A 69 -2.28 -2.34 8.57
CA ALA A 69 -3.53 -2.30 9.31
C ALA A 69 -4.49 -1.34 8.61
N PHE A 70 -5.74 -1.76 8.39
CA PHE A 70 -6.76 -0.94 7.76
C PHE A 70 -8.13 -1.16 8.39
N ASP A 71 -8.96 -0.12 8.34
CA ASP A 71 -10.36 -0.19 8.77
C ASP A 71 -11.30 -0.32 7.58
N SER A 72 -12.34 -1.13 7.75
CA SER A 72 -13.49 -1.28 6.85
C SER A 72 -14.75 -0.80 7.54
N LYS A 73 -15.55 0.05 6.88
CA LYS A 73 -16.87 0.52 7.38
C LYS A 73 -18.05 -0.26 6.80
N PRO A 74 -18.03 -0.74 5.55
CA PRO A 74 -19.06 -1.62 5.03
C PRO A 74 -19.25 -2.85 5.92
N GLU A 75 -20.49 -3.33 6.03
CA GLU A 75 -20.79 -4.55 6.79
C GLU A 75 -20.03 -5.76 6.23
N TRP A 76 -19.98 -5.87 4.90
CA TRP A 76 -19.17 -6.83 4.17
C TRP A 76 -18.60 -6.20 2.89
N ALA A 77 -17.39 -6.59 2.53
CA ALA A 77 -16.75 -6.18 1.31
C ALA A 77 -15.91 -7.30 0.71
N ASP A 78 -16.05 -7.47 -0.59
CA ASP A 78 -15.23 -8.35 -1.40
C ASP A 78 -14.32 -7.55 -2.32
N ASP A 79 -13.28 -8.22 -2.85
CA ASP A 79 -12.32 -7.62 -3.78
C ASP A 79 -11.63 -6.34 -3.22
N VAL A 80 -11.31 -6.36 -1.92
CA VAL A 80 -10.50 -5.33 -1.28
C VAL A 80 -9.02 -5.61 -1.64
N GLN A 81 -8.50 -4.88 -2.63
CA GLN A 81 -7.15 -5.08 -3.11
C GLN A 81 -6.18 -4.12 -2.43
N ILE A 82 -5.05 -4.64 -1.95
CA ILE A 82 -3.95 -3.83 -1.43
C ILE A 82 -2.73 -4.05 -2.31
N LYS A 83 -2.20 -2.96 -2.87
CA LYS A 83 -0.93 -2.95 -3.61
C LYS A 83 0.17 -2.38 -2.74
N TYR A 84 1.26 -3.11 -2.68
CA TYR A 84 2.46 -2.77 -1.94
C TYR A 84 3.55 -2.30 -2.89
N TYR A 85 4.18 -1.19 -2.55
CA TYR A 85 5.28 -0.57 -3.25
C TYR A 85 6.43 -0.42 -2.26
N VAL A 86 7.53 -1.10 -2.49
CA VAL A 86 8.65 -1.21 -1.55
C VAL A 86 9.94 -0.78 -2.21
N LEU A 87 10.63 0.18 -1.63
CA LEU A 87 11.94 0.64 -2.06
C LEU A 87 12.99 0.16 -1.06
N LEU A 88 13.92 -0.64 -1.53
CA LEU A 88 15.12 -1.00 -0.78
C LEU A 88 16.30 -0.19 -1.32
N THR A 89 17.19 0.22 -0.43
CA THR A 89 18.39 0.97 -0.81
C THR A 89 19.62 0.26 -0.25
N ASP A 90 20.61 0.00 -1.09
CA ASP A 90 21.91 -0.54 -0.75
C ASP A 90 23.00 0.26 -1.47
N GLN A 91 23.99 0.76 -0.71
CA GLN A 91 25.15 1.52 -1.23
C GLN A 91 24.79 2.60 -2.26
N GLY A 92 23.64 3.25 -2.10
CA GLY A 92 23.17 4.32 -3.00
C GLY A 92 22.34 3.83 -4.19
N GLU A 93 22.27 2.53 -4.44
CA GLU A 93 21.33 1.97 -5.42
C GLU A 93 19.97 1.71 -4.80
N SER A 94 18.93 2.10 -5.51
CA SER A 94 17.53 1.85 -5.10
C SER A 94 16.90 0.78 -5.98
N LYS A 95 16.29 -0.22 -5.36
CA LYS A 95 15.54 -1.29 -6.03
C LYS A 95 14.09 -1.25 -5.58
N TYR A 96 13.18 -1.23 -6.55
CA TYR A 96 11.74 -1.14 -6.34
C TYR A 96 11.07 -2.49 -6.53
N PHE A 97 10.22 -2.86 -5.58
CA PHE A 97 9.47 -4.10 -5.56
C PHE A 97 7.99 -3.79 -5.47
N SER A 98 7.18 -4.55 -6.19
CA SER A 98 5.72 -4.47 -6.10
C SER A 98 5.11 -5.84 -5.85
N GLY A 99 4.01 -5.83 -5.13
CA GLY A 99 3.18 -7.00 -4.88
C GLY A 99 1.75 -6.56 -4.60
N GLU A 100 0.80 -7.47 -4.78
CA GLU A 100 -0.61 -7.19 -4.51
C GLU A 100 -1.28 -8.39 -3.87
N ILE A 101 -2.31 -8.12 -3.10
CA ILE A 101 -3.14 -9.11 -2.45
C ILE A 101 -4.59 -8.62 -2.49
N THR A 102 -5.51 -9.52 -2.83
CA THR A 102 -6.95 -9.22 -2.86
C THR A 102 -7.63 -10.01 -1.76
N HIS A 103 -8.25 -9.30 -0.82
CA HIS A 103 -9.03 -9.89 0.26
C HIS A 103 -10.50 -10.03 -0.13
N ILE A 104 -11.12 -11.09 0.36
CA ILE A 104 -12.56 -11.39 0.24
C ILE A 104 -13.16 -11.57 1.63
N ASN A 105 -14.47 -11.42 1.74
CA ASN A 105 -15.21 -11.55 3.01
C ASN A 105 -14.68 -10.59 4.11
N VAL A 106 -14.31 -9.37 3.74
CA VAL A 106 -13.86 -8.36 4.70
C VAL A 106 -15.06 -7.78 5.43
N ALA A 107 -15.19 -8.08 6.72
CA ALA A 107 -16.27 -7.56 7.56
C ALA A 107 -16.01 -6.09 7.93
N LYS A 108 -16.96 -5.48 8.61
CA LYS A 108 -16.76 -4.17 9.24
C LYS A 108 -15.81 -4.30 10.42
N GLY A 109 -14.81 -3.42 10.50
CA GLY A 109 -13.85 -3.40 11.60
C GLY A 109 -12.42 -3.19 11.15
N GLN A 110 -11.49 -3.54 12.04
CA GLN A 110 -10.05 -3.46 11.79
C GLN A 110 -9.53 -4.79 11.24
N HIS A 111 -8.71 -4.69 10.20
CA HIS A 111 -8.15 -5.83 9.48
C HIS A 111 -6.66 -5.66 9.27
N TYR A 112 -6.00 -6.77 8.92
CA TYR A 112 -4.58 -6.81 8.64
C TYR A 112 -4.33 -7.49 7.29
N SER A 113 -3.39 -6.94 6.55
CA SER A 113 -2.84 -7.52 5.33
C SER A 113 -1.33 -7.54 5.44
N ALA A 114 -0.66 -8.52 4.85
CA ALA A 114 0.78 -8.57 4.90
C ALA A 114 1.39 -9.11 3.61
N MET A 115 2.59 -8.62 3.29
CA MET A 115 3.48 -9.19 2.29
C MET A 115 4.82 -9.51 2.95
N PHE A 116 5.47 -10.54 2.44
CA PHE A 116 6.74 -11.02 2.97
C PHE A 116 7.81 -11.01 1.87
N MET A 117 9.01 -10.55 2.21
CA MET A 117 10.17 -10.68 1.33
C MET A 117 11.10 -11.76 1.85
N GLN A 118 11.49 -12.66 0.96
CA GLN A 118 12.36 -13.80 1.27
C GLN A 118 13.77 -13.36 1.70
N PRO A 119 14.43 -14.10 2.59
CA PRO A 119 15.80 -13.81 3.02
C PRO A 119 16.81 -13.71 1.87
N ASN A 120 16.67 -14.56 0.85
CA ASN A 120 17.54 -14.51 -0.33
C ASN A 120 17.37 -13.22 -1.13
N SER A 121 16.12 -12.73 -1.27
CA SER A 121 15.85 -11.46 -1.95
C SER A 121 16.41 -10.29 -1.14
N LEU A 122 16.25 -10.29 0.17
CA LEU A 122 16.85 -9.28 1.05
C LEU A 122 18.38 -9.27 0.93
N LYS A 123 19.03 -10.43 1.00
CA LYS A 123 20.48 -10.55 0.87
C LYS A 123 20.98 -10.05 -0.49
N ARG A 124 20.22 -10.31 -1.56
CA ARG A 124 20.60 -9.91 -2.92
C ARG A 124 20.47 -8.40 -3.14
N TYR A 125 19.47 -7.76 -2.55
CA TYR A 125 19.07 -6.42 -2.98
C TYR A 125 19.31 -5.30 -1.98
N SER A 126 19.57 -5.58 -0.69
CA SER A 126 19.66 -4.47 0.27
C SER A 126 20.31 -4.79 1.61
N ASN A 127 20.79 -6.00 1.83
CA ASN A 127 21.13 -6.43 3.19
C ASN A 127 20.04 -6.12 4.24
N GLY A 128 18.78 -5.93 3.78
CA GLY A 128 17.62 -5.67 4.62
C GLY A 128 17.32 -4.20 4.91
N GLN A 129 17.98 -3.24 4.26
CA GLN A 129 17.67 -1.82 4.48
C GLN A 129 16.47 -1.39 3.63
N LEU A 130 15.38 -1.14 4.31
CA LEU A 130 14.17 -0.64 3.69
C LEU A 130 14.15 0.89 3.77
N ALA A 131 13.92 1.55 2.63
CA ALA A 131 13.89 3.00 2.54
C ALA A 131 12.46 3.55 2.60
N VAL A 132 11.55 2.99 1.80
CA VAL A 132 10.18 3.47 1.68
C VAL A 132 9.23 2.30 1.46
N VAL A 133 8.06 2.36 2.10
CA VAL A 133 6.90 1.52 1.79
C VAL A 133 5.70 2.40 1.52
N THR A 134 4.99 2.11 0.46
CA THR A 134 3.66 2.66 0.20
C THR A 134 2.66 1.53 0.04
N ALA A 135 1.53 1.65 0.70
CA ALA A 135 0.37 0.79 0.50
C ALA A 135 -0.77 1.60 -0.09
N ARG A 136 -1.41 1.05 -1.13
CA ARG A 136 -2.61 1.62 -1.73
C ARG A 136 -3.73 0.61 -1.65
N LEU A 137 -4.85 1.02 -1.08
CA LEU A 137 -6.05 0.21 -0.97
C LEU A 137 -7.02 0.60 -2.08
N PHE A 138 -7.45 -0.41 -2.82
CA PHE A 138 -8.42 -0.29 -3.91
C PHE A 138 -9.71 -1.01 -3.52
N TYR A 139 -10.82 -0.40 -3.82
CA TYR A 139 -12.13 -1.00 -3.69
C TYR A 139 -12.96 -0.66 -4.92
N LYS A 140 -13.56 -1.66 -5.55
CA LYS A 140 -14.30 -1.50 -6.83
C LYS A 140 -13.47 -0.79 -7.92
N GLY A 141 -12.17 -1.08 -7.97
CA GLY A 141 -11.25 -0.52 -8.95
C GLY A 141 -10.75 0.89 -8.67
N ALA A 142 -11.29 1.59 -7.67
CA ALA A 142 -10.87 2.93 -7.28
C ALA A 142 -9.90 2.91 -6.09
N VAL A 143 -8.93 3.83 -6.06
CA VAL A 143 -8.08 4.05 -4.89
C VAL A 143 -8.88 4.75 -3.82
N VAL A 144 -9.09 4.08 -2.68
CA VAL A 144 -9.87 4.62 -1.55
C VAL A 144 -9.00 5.06 -0.38
N SER A 145 -7.79 4.52 -0.27
CA SER A 145 -6.82 4.93 0.75
C SER A 145 -5.39 4.70 0.27
N GLN A 146 -4.47 5.55 0.72
CA GLN A 146 -3.04 5.41 0.48
C GLN A 146 -2.28 5.88 1.71
N ARG A 147 -1.21 5.16 2.06
CA ARG A 147 -0.28 5.55 3.11
C ARG A 147 1.15 5.24 2.68
N THR A 148 2.07 6.10 3.08
CA THR A 148 3.51 5.95 2.82
C THR A 148 4.27 6.10 4.13
N GLU A 149 5.16 5.17 4.39
CA GLU A 149 6.14 5.23 5.49
C GLU A 149 7.55 5.27 4.89
N SER A 150 8.37 6.18 5.38
CA SER A 150 9.75 6.41 4.91
C SER A 150 10.70 6.47 6.09
N GLN A 151 11.85 5.79 5.99
CA GLN A 151 12.91 5.84 7.01
C GLN A 151 13.87 7.03 6.82
N GLY A 152 13.44 8.08 6.17
CA GLY A 152 14.30 9.22 5.91
C GLY A 152 13.53 10.44 5.47
N LYS A 153 13.98 11.07 4.38
CA LYS A 153 13.34 12.26 3.82
C LYS A 153 11.95 11.90 3.24
N PRO A 154 10.99 12.83 3.30
CA PRO A 154 9.72 12.67 2.61
C PRO A 154 9.93 12.39 1.12
N VAL A 155 9.14 11.47 0.58
CA VAL A 155 9.18 11.10 -0.84
C VAL A 155 7.94 11.62 -1.57
N PRO A 156 8.01 11.87 -2.89
CA PRO A 156 6.84 12.22 -3.69
C PRO A 156 5.73 11.18 -3.56
N ALA A 157 4.47 11.60 -3.69
CA ALA A 157 3.30 10.73 -3.53
C ALA A 157 3.32 9.51 -4.47
N ASN A 158 3.89 9.67 -5.66
CA ASN A 158 3.97 8.63 -6.69
C ASN A 158 5.42 8.24 -7.01
N TRP A 159 6.25 8.13 -5.98
CA TRP A 159 7.69 7.87 -6.13
C TRP A 159 8.00 6.61 -6.97
N TRP A 160 7.14 5.59 -6.91
CA TRP A 160 7.31 4.31 -7.62
C TRP A 160 7.23 4.43 -9.15
N GLU A 161 6.60 5.48 -9.69
CA GLU A 161 6.49 5.69 -11.14
C GLU A 161 7.83 5.94 -11.83
N LYS A 162 8.86 6.29 -11.05
CA LYS A 162 10.23 6.52 -11.52
C LYS A 162 11.06 5.25 -11.67
N TYR A 163 10.54 4.11 -11.23
CA TYR A 163 11.30 2.86 -11.15
C TYR A 163 10.57 1.73 -11.90
N THR A 164 11.35 0.77 -12.44
CA THR A 164 10.80 -0.48 -12.96
C THR A 164 10.65 -1.48 -11.81
N PRO A 165 9.45 -2.07 -11.58
CA PRO A 165 9.23 -2.99 -10.49
C PRO A 165 9.93 -4.33 -10.68
N ILE A 166 10.53 -4.86 -9.63
CA ILE A 166 10.94 -6.25 -9.52
C ILE A 166 9.77 -7.01 -8.90
N VAL A 167 9.13 -7.86 -9.69
CA VAL A 167 7.98 -8.67 -9.26
C VAL A 167 8.41 -10.03 -8.72
N GLY A 168 7.53 -10.70 -7.93
CA GLY A 168 7.77 -12.06 -7.42
C GLY A 168 8.68 -12.14 -6.21
N CYS A 169 9.17 -11.02 -5.66
CA CYS A 169 9.96 -11.00 -4.42
C CYS A 169 9.12 -10.73 -3.18
N LEU A 170 7.95 -10.11 -3.34
CA LEU A 170 6.96 -9.92 -2.28
C LEU A 170 5.92 -11.03 -2.41
N LEU A 171 5.78 -11.83 -1.36
CA LEU A 171 4.91 -12.99 -1.32
C LEU A 171 3.76 -12.77 -0.32
N PRO A 172 2.52 -13.14 -0.66
CA PRO A 172 1.43 -13.15 0.29
C PRO A 172 1.64 -14.25 1.35
N PRO A 173 1.00 -14.17 2.52
CA PRO A 173 1.18 -15.14 3.61
C PRO A 173 1.00 -16.60 3.18
N GLN A 174 0.08 -16.87 2.24
CA GLN A 174 -0.24 -18.20 1.74
C GLN A 174 0.91 -18.87 0.93
N GLU A 175 1.84 -18.07 0.42
CA GLU A 175 3.01 -18.53 -0.34
C GLU A 175 4.29 -18.55 0.52
N THR A 176 4.13 -18.47 1.84
CA THR A 176 5.23 -18.39 2.80
C THR A 176 5.16 -19.52 3.83
N PRO A 177 6.19 -19.71 4.64
CA PRO A 177 6.14 -20.67 5.76
C PRO A 177 5.04 -20.37 6.79
N TRP A 178 4.42 -19.21 6.80
CA TRP A 178 3.29 -18.87 7.70
C TRP A 178 1.92 -19.28 7.14
N ALA A 179 1.84 -19.88 5.95
CA ALA A 179 0.58 -20.28 5.34
C ALA A 179 -0.37 -21.08 6.28
N PRO A 180 0.11 -22.04 7.10
CA PRO A 180 -0.76 -22.80 8.00
C PRO A 180 -1.48 -21.96 9.06
N VAL A 181 -0.92 -20.83 9.46
CA VAL A 181 -1.46 -19.96 10.51
C VAL A 181 -1.94 -18.61 9.96
N ALA A 182 -1.90 -18.42 8.65
CA ALA A 182 -2.25 -17.16 8.02
C ALA A 182 -3.71 -16.77 8.25
N SER A 183 -4.63 -17.75 8.24
CA SER A 183 -6.06 -17.55 8.43
C SER A 183 -6.45 -17.12 9.86
N GLU A 184 -5.56 -17.28 10.84
CA GLU A 184 -5.82 -16.82 12.21
C GLU A 184 -5.68 -15.30 12.35
N ARG A 185 -4.95 -14.66 11.43
CA ARG A 185 -4.62 -13.23 11.52
C ARG A 185 -5.06 -12.41 10.32
N PHE A 186 -5.09 -13.00 9.15
CA PHE A 186 -5.36 -12.30 7.88
C PHE A 186 -6.66 -12.80 7.28
N GLU A 187 -7.38 -11.90 6.64
CA GLU A 187 -8.60 -12.23 5.90
C GLU A 187 -8.33 -13.19 4.75
N ALA A 188 -9.38 -13.87 4.32
CA ALA A 188 -9.32 -14.76 3.18
C ALA A 188 -8.81 -14.01 1.94
N VAL A 189 -7.95 -14.66 1.19
CA VAL A 189 -7.30 -14.09 0.00
C VAL A 189 -7.83 -14.76 -1.25
N LYS A 190 -8.18 -13.97 -2.24
CA LYS A 190 -8.55 -14.45 -3.56
C LYS A 190 -7.34 -15.10 -4.21
N PRO A 191 -7.42 -16.36 -4.65
CA PRO A 191 -6.32 -17.00 -5.34
C PRO A 191 -5.94 -16.21 -6.60
N ASN A 192 -4.64 -15.98 -6.79
CA ASN A 192 -4.18 -15.41 -8.05
C ASN A 192 -4.40 -16.45 -9.17
N PRO A 193 -5.01 -16.08 -10.28
CA PRO A 193 -5.06 -16.96 -11.45
C PRO A 193 -3.62 -17.26 -11.87
N ARG A 194 -3.30 -18.55 -11.96
CA ARG A 194 -2.02 -19.03 -12.49
C ARG A 194 -2.03 -18.97 -14.00
#